data_8cd2e52e9641c3e0e66df9756da8a368
#
_entry.id   8cd2e52e9641c3e0e66df9756da8a368
#
_cell.length_a   1.000
_cell.length_b   1.000
_cell.length_c   1.000
_cell.angle_alpha   90.00
_cell.angle_beta   90.00
_cell.angle_gamma   90.00
#
_symmetry.space_group_name_H-M   'P 1'
#
loop_
_entity.id
_entity.type
_entity.pdbx_description
1 polymer ?
#
loop_
_entity_poly.entity_id
_entity_poly.type
_entity_poly.pdbx_seq_one_letter_code
_entity_poly.pdbx_strand_id
1 'polypeptide(L)'
;MKRILIFCLSAIISSLFTSVYAQTMEKPNFIVIMADDLGYGDLGIYGSNLIKTPNLDRMAQQGALLNSFYSSANVCTAARGGLLTGKYPIRLDIVSDVARPNNNVHLADDELSLAEALKPMGYQTALFGKWHLGSRLEWSPLTQGFDEFFGVLHSNDMTPFELYRQDLVIEEPVDQSTLTERYTQEALRFIETHQDKPFFLYMPHTFPHVPLYVSNQFSGQSEAGLYGDVVETIDWSVGEILRTLERLNLTENTLVVFTSDNGPWFEGSPGPYRDRKGSSWEGGQRVPFIAQWQGQIPHGVVSDEPAMNIDIFPTFLNLAGIELPSERVIDGKDIFPVLKNEAPSPHDALFLFNQNRIAGVRS
;
A
#
# COMPACT_ATOMS: atom_id res chain seq x y z
N MET A 1 44.79 78.18 -25.02
CA MET A 1 44.78 77.29 -23.81
C MET A 1 43.46 76.63 -23.71
N LYS A 2 43.32 75.35 -24.21
CA LYS A 2 42.12 74.55 -24.20
C LYS A 2 42.27 73.55 -23.03
N ARG A 3 41.32 73.58 -22.08
CA ARG A 3 41.18 72.58 -21.01
C ARG A 3 40.31 71.43 -21.56
N ILE A 4 40.91 70.26 -21.57
CA ILE A 4 40.22 69.00 -21.90
C ILE A 4 39.67 68.43 -20.56
N LEU A 5 38.34 68.26 -20.51
CA LEU A 5 37.60 67.60 -19.43
C LEU A 5 37.47 66.11 -19.78
N ILE A 6 38.11 65.25 -18.97
CA ILE A 6 37.99 63.81 -19.11
C ILE A 6 36.83 63.36 -18.20
N PHE A 7 35.75 62.81 -18.79
CA PHE A 7 34.66 62.16 -18.09
C PHE A 7 35.03 60.68 -17.91
N CYS A 8 35.26 60.29 -16.66
CA CYS A 8 35.33 58.86 -16.30
C CYS A 8 33.94 58.30 -16.14
N LEU A 9 33.52 57.44 -17.07
CA LEU A 9 32.27 56.69 -17.00
C LEU A 9 32.53 55.39 -16.23
N SER A 10 32.15 55.36 -14.96
CA SER A 10 32.20 54.14 -14.14
C SER A 10 31.00 53.30 -14.47
N ALA A 11 31.18 52.22 -15.24
CA ALA A 11 30.20 51.21 -15.47
C ALA A 11 30.10 50.28 -14.24
N ILE A 12 29.03 50.42 -13.46
CA ILE A 12 28.68 49.47 -12.39
C ILE A 12 28.01 48.26 -13.06
N ILE A 13 28.74 47.18 -13.20
CA ILE A 13 28.22 45.88 -13.59
C ILE A 13 27.61 45.26 -12.33
N SER A 14 26.30 45.42 -12.15
CA SER A 14 25.51 44.64 -11.18
C SER A 14 25.36 43.23 -11.70
N SER A 15 26.21 42.33 -11.24
CA SER A 15 26.05 40.88 -11.43
C SER A 15 24.89 40.42 -10.58
N LEU A 16 23.72 40.23 -11.20
CA LEU A 16 22.60 39.49 -10.65
C LEU A 16 22.99 38.00 -10.56
N PHE A 17 23.50 37.61 -9.39
CA PHE A 17 23.54 36.19 -9.02
C PHE A 17 22.11 35.71 -8.81
N THR A 18 21.47 35.17 -9.84
CA THR A 18 20.32 34.30 -9.70
C THR A 18 20.83 33.01 -9.07
N SER A 19 20.70 32.91 -7.75
CA SER A 19 20.80 31.64 -7.06
C SER A 19 19.65 30.77 -7.59
N VAL A 20 19.97 29.89 -8.53
CA VAL A 20 19.12 28.74 -8.82
C VAL A 20 19.21 27.87 -7.58
N TYR A 21 18.29 28.04 -6.64
CA TYR A 21 18.04 27.02 -5.64
C TYR A 21 17.58 25.79 -6.45
N ALA A 22 18.47 24.84 -6.62
CA ALA A 22 18.06 23.49 -6.94
C ALA A 22 17.10 23.10 -5.81
N GLN A 23 15.81 23.12 -6.09
CA GLN A 23 14.79 22.59 -5.21
C GLN A 23 15.16 21.11 -5.07
N THR A 24 15.81 20.75 -3.99
CA THR A 24 15.98 19.33 -3.64
C THR A 24 14.56 18.82 -3.55
N MET A 25 14.17 18.02 -4.53
CA MET A 25 12.85 17.37 -4.51
C MET A 25 12.73 16.69 -3.14
N GLU A 26 11.80 17.15 -2.33
CA GLU A 26 11.50 16.51 -1.06
C GLU A 26 11.09 15.07 -1.37
N LYS A 27 11.72 14.11 -0.67
CA LYS A 27 11.40 12.69 -0.89
C LYS A 27 9.94 12.47 -0.55
N PRO A 28 9.16 11.82 -1.44
CA PRO A 28 7.75 11.63 -1.18
C PRO A 28 7.52 10.67 -0.01
N ASN A 29 6.44 10.89 0.71
CA ASN A 29 5.91 9.91 1.64
C ASN A 29 5.12 8.83 0.89
N PHE A 30 5.11 7.63 1.43
CA PHE A 30 4.36 6.51 0.88
C PHE A 30 3.42 5.92 1.93
N ILE A 31 2.16 5.73 1.55
CA ILE A 31 1.17 5.02 2.36
C ILE A 31 0.56 3.92 1.50
N VAL A 32 0.63 2.67 1.96
CA VAL A 32 -0.10 1.54 1.37
C VAL A 32 -1.13 1.05 2.38
N ILE A 33 -2.39 1.18 2.04
CA ILE A 33 -3.52 0.65 2.79
C ILE A 33 -4.00 -0.60 2.07
N MET A 34 -3.97 -1.75 2.77
CA MET A 34 -4.35 -3.03 2.19
C MET A 34 -5.49 -3.64 3.01
N ALA A 35 -6.60 -3.98 2.36
CA ALA A 35 -7.63 -4.81 2.94
C ALA A 35 -7.26 -6.30 2.82
N ASP A 36 -7.85 -7.15 3.68
CA ASP A 36 -7.64 -8.59 3.73
C ASP A 36 -8.89 -9.31 3.21
N ASP A 37 -8.80 -9.98 2.07
CA ASP A 37 -9.94 -10.66 1.41
C ASP A 37 -11.04 -9.71 0.87
N LEU A 38 -10.71 -8.47 0.50
CA LEU A 38 -11.70 -7.55 -0.08
C LEU A 38 -11.93 -7.87 -1.56
N GLY A 39 -13.18 -7.99 -1.94
CA GLY A 39 -13.58 -8.27 -3.31
C GLY A 39 -13.51 -7.07 -4.23
N TYR A 40 -13.27 -7.34 -5.51
CA TYR A 40 -13.30 -6.32 -6.56
C TYR A 40 -14.62 -5.54 -6.59
N GLY A 41 -15.75 -6.24 -6.38
CA GLY A 41 -17.09 -5.65 -6.43
C GLY A 41 -17.60 -5.07 -5.11
N ASP A 42 -16.76 -4.91 -4.09
CA ASP A 42 -17.18 -4.49 -2.75
C ASP A 42 -17.11 -2.97 -2.52
N LEU A 43 -16.51 -2.22 -3.44
CA LEU A 43 -16.41 -0.76 -3.35
C LEU A 43 -17.41 -0.06 -4.28
N GLY A 44 -17.94 1.09 -3.87
CA GLY A 44 -18.87 1.90 -4.66
C GLY A 44 -18.34 2.22 -6.05
N ILE A 45 -17.09 2.69 -6.15
CA ILE A 45 -16.44 3.03 -7.43
C ILE A 45 -16.25 1.81 -8.35
N TYR A 46 -16.24 0.58 -7.81
CA TYR A 46 -16.19 -0.68 -8.56
C TYR A 46 -17.58 -1.35 -8.74
N GLY A 47 -18.66 -0.65 -8.36
CA GLY A 47 -20.04 -1.03 -8.67
C GLY A 47 -20.86 -1.62 -7.52
N SER A 48 -20.37 -1.59 -6.27
CA SER A 48 -21.21 -1.94 -5.13
C SER A 48 -22.32 -0.91 -4.95
N ASN A 49 -23.57 -1.41 -4.81
CA ASN A 49 -24.72 -0.56 -4.50
C ASN A 49 -25.13 -0.59 -3.02
N LEU A 50 -24.71 -1.62 -2.29
CA LEU A 50 -25.08 -1.87 -0.91
C LEU A 50 -24.03 -1.36 0.09
N ILE A 51 -22.75 -1.41 -0.28
CA ILE A 51 -21.64 -0.95 0.56
C ILE A 51 -21.27 0.47 0.13
N LYS A 52 -21.20 1.38 1.08
CA LYS A 52 -20.91 2.80 0.83
C LYS A 52 -19.46 3.12 1.15
N THR A 53 -18.69 3.49 0.12
CA THR A 53 -17.24 3.79 0.27
C THR A 53 -16.90 5.21 -0.23
N PRO A 54 -17.53 6.27 0.34
CA PRO A 54 -17.42 7.62 -0.19
C PRO A 54 -16.00 8.20 -0.13
N ASN A 55 -15.15 7.76 0.80
CA ASN A 55 -13.77 8.23 0.91
C ASN A 55 -12.89 7.59 -0.16
N LEU A 56 -13.02 6.27 -0.40
CA LEU A 56 -12.35 5.55 -1.47
C LEU A 56 -12.83 6.00 -2.85
N ASP A 57 -14.14 6.23 -3.00
CA ASP A 57 -14.72 6.75 -4.25
C ASP A 57 -14.15 8.15 -4.57
N ARG A 58 -14.03 9.03 -3.56
CA ARG A 58 -13.41 10.34 -3.70
C ARG A 58 -11.91 10.23 -4.00
N MET A 59 -11.19 9.33 -3.33
CA MET A 59 -9.78 9.05 -3.59
C MET A 59 -9.55 8.65 -5.05
N ALA A 60 -10.41 7.79 -5.61
CA ALA A 60 -10.35 7.39 -7.02
C ALA A 60 -10.64 8.57 -7.97
N GLN A 61 -11.63 9.40 -7.65
CA GLN A 61 -11.96 10.60 -8.44
C GLN A 61 -10.85 11.65 -8.42
N GLN A 62 -10.09 11.73 -7.33
CA GLN A 62 -8.96 12.66 -7.15
C GLN A 62 -7.61 12.08 -7.54
N GLY A 63 -7.57 10.85 -8.07
CA GLY A 63 -6.36 10.14 -8.43
C GLY A 63 -6.58 9.17 -9.58
N ALA A 64 -6.02 7.97 -9.47
CA ALA A 64 -6.07 6.90 -10.46
C ALA A 64 -6.78 5.66 -9.92
N LEU A 65 -7.61 5.08 -10.79
CA LEU A 65 -8.28 3.79 -10.63
C LEU A 65 -7.73 2.80 -11.66
N LEU A 66 -7.24 1.65 -11.25
CA LEU A 66 -6.85 0.58 -12.17
C LEU A 66 -7.92 -0.51 -12.18
N ASN A 67 -8.54 -0.72 -13.35
CA ASN A 67 -9.52 -1.78 -13.54
C ASN A 67 -8.86 -3.17 -13.65
N SER A 68 -7.58 -3.24 -14.04
CA SER A 68 -6.84 -4.48 -14.29
C SER A 68 -5.64 -4.62 -13.34
N PHE A 69 -5.89 -4.48 -12.04
CA PHE A 69 -4.85 -4.69 -11.03
C PHE A 69 -4.99 -6.06 -10.38
N TYR A 70 -3.85 -6.75 -10.24
CA TYR A 70 -3.79 -8.12 -9.78
C TYR A 70 -2.96 -8.28 -8.51
N SER A 71 -3.38 -9.17 -7.65
CA SER A 71 -2.50 -9.74 -6.65
C SER A 71 -1.58 -10.80 -7.28
N SER A 72 -0.33 -10.86 -6.86
CA SER A 72 0.64 -11.86 -7.31
C SER A 72 0.35 -13.27 -6.81
N ALA A 73 -0.61 -13.41 -5.89
CA ALA A 73 -1.09 -14.70 -5.39
C ALA A 73 -2.57 -14.62 -5.03
N ASN A 74 -3.19 -15.79 -4.89
CA ASN A 74 -4.59 -15.94 -4.50
C ASN A 74 -4.80 -16.19 -3.00
N VAL A 75 -3.72 -16.01 -2.19
CA VAL A 75 -3.73 -16.17 -0.72
C VAL A 75 -2.79 -15.15 -0.05
N CYS A 76 -3.15 -14.76 1.16
CA CYS A 76 -2.60 -13.61 1.89
C CYS A 76 -1.06 -13.60 2.04
N THR A 77 -0.45 -14.65 2.63
CA THR A 77 1.00 -14.69 2.89
C THR A 77 1.80 -14.45 1.61
N ALA A 78 1.50 -15.20 0.57
CA ALA A 78 2.20 -15.10 -0.71
C ALA A 78 2.02 -13.71 -1.35
N ALA A 79 0.81 -13.17 -1.35
CA ALA A 79 0.51 -11.85 -1.90
C ALA A 79 1.25 -10.71 -1.18
N ARG A 80 1.28 -10.76 0.16
CA ARG A 80 1.98 -9.76 1.00
C ARG A 80 3.49 -9.81 0.79
N GLY A 81 4.07 -11.02 0.69
CA GLY A 81 5.48 -11.20 0.32
C GLY A 81 5.79 -10.59 -1.04
N GLY A 82 4.94 -10.84 -2.04
CA GLY A 82 5.10 -10.27 -3.37
C GLY A 82 5.10 -8.73 -3.36
N LEU A 83 4.14 -8.10 -2.67
CA LEU A 83 4.06 -6.64 -2.55
C LEU A 83 5.34 -6.05 -1.93
N LEU A 84 5.80 -6.62 -0.83
CA LEU A 84 6.92 -6.06 -0.07
C LEU A 84 8.28 -6.30 -0.72
N THR A 85 8.42 -7.26 -1.63
CA THR A 85 9.72 -7.60 -2.24
C THR A 85 9.82 -7.31 -3.74
N GLY A 86 8.69 -7.02 -4.40
CA GLY A 86 8.65 -6.84 -5.85
C GLY A 86 8.86 -8.14 -6.65
N LYS A 87 8.68 -9.30 -6.02
CA LYS A 87 8.94 -10.62 -6.62
C LYS A 87 7.66 -11.45 -6.74
N TYR A 88 7.59 -12.29 -7.76
CA TYR A 88 6.58 -13.34 -7.72
C TYR A 88 6.81 -14.25 -6.52
N PRO A 89 5.75 -14.61 -5.76
CA PRO A 89 5.87 -15.42 -4.54
C PRO A 89 6.54 -16.78 -4.70
N ILE A 90 6.55 -17.32 -5.92
CA ILE A 90 7.27 -18.56 -6.25
C ILE A 90 8.79 -18.42 -6.04
N ARG A 91 9.35 -17.21 -6.07
CA ARG A 91 10.77 -16.94 -5.77
C ARG A 91 11.05 -16.84 -4.28
N LEU A 92 10.01 -16.68 -3.47
CA LEU A 92 10.11 -16.48 -2.02
C LEU A 92 9.90 -17.77 -1.23
N ASP A 93 9.61 -18.89 -1.92
CA ASP A 93 9.27 -20.20 -1.33
C ASP A 93 8.10 -20.19 -0.32
N ILE A 94 7.17 -19.24 -0.48
CA ILE A 94 6.01 -19.04 0.41
C ILE A 94 4.66 -19.30 -0.29
N VAL A 95 4.67 -20.08 -1.37
CA VAL A 95 3.46 -20.33 -2.20
C VAL A 95 2.64 -21.51 -1.76
N SER A 96 3.19 -22.39 -0.92
CA SER A 96 2.57 -23.69 -0.60
C SER A 96 1.63 -23.63 0.61
N ASP A 97 1.82 -22.66 1.50
CA ASP A 97 1.03 -22.50 2.72
C ASP A 97 1.05 -21.02 3.18
N VAL A 98 0.21 -20.71 4.18
CA VAL A 98 0.21 -19.40 4.85
C VAL A 98 0.96 -19.49 6.18
N ALA A 99 1.50 -18.36 6.65
CA ALA A 99 2.16 -18.29 7.95
C ALA A 99 1.16 -18.54 9.08
N ARG A 100 1.43 -19.57 9.91
CA ARG A 100 0.59 -19.98 11.06
C ARG A 100 1.40 -20.08 12.32
N PRO A 101 0.78 -19.99 13.51
CA PRO A 101 1.50 -20.13 14.78
C PRO A 101 2.29 -21.44 14.93
N ASN A 102 1.88 -22.49 14.23
CA ASN A 102 2.45 -23.84 14.35
C ASN A 102 3.30 -24.28 13.15
N ASN A 103 3.63 -23.36 12.21
CA ASN A 103 4.52 -23.67 11.09
C ASN A 103 5.71 -22.69 11.02
N ASN A 104 6.61 -22.93 10.07
CA ASN A 104 7.80 -22.10 9.85
C ASN A 104 7.71 -21.28 8.55
N VAL A 105 6.52 -21.08 8.01
CA VAL A 105 6.34 -20.23 6.82
C VAL A 105 6.58 -18.79 7.22
N HIS A 106 7.57 -18.16 6.58
CA HIS A 106 7.93 -16.76 6.83
C HIS A 106 8.64 -16.18 5.61
N LEU A 107 8.72 -14.86 5.53
CA LEU A 107 9.60 -14.17 4.60
C LEU A 107 11.05 -14.39 5.04
N ALA A 108 11.89 -14.90 4.15
CA ALA A 108 13.27 -15.23 4.51
C ALA A 108 14.05 -13.96 4.92
N ASP A 109 14.97 -14.13 5.88
CA ASP A 109 15.71 -13.02 6.47
C ASP A 109 16.65 -12.30 5.48
N ASP A 110 17.02 -12.99 4.38
CA ASP A 110 17.86 -12.43 3.33
C ASP A 110 17.05 -11.76 2.20
N GLU A 111 15.73 -11.80 2.25
CA GLU A 111 14.90 -11.03 1.33
C GLU A 111 14.91 -9.54 1.69
N LEU A 112 14.95 -8.71 0.66
CA LEU A 112 14.93 -7.25 0.83
C LEU A 112 13.48 -6.76 0.78
N SER A 113 12.98 -6.33 1.91
CA SER A 113 11.66 -5.71 1.99
C SER A 113 11.68 -4.25 1.49
N LEU A 114 10.52 -3.74 1.09
CA LEU A 114 10.36 -2.33 0.73
C LEU A 114 10.75 -1.39 1.88
N ALA A 115 10.45 -1.78 3.13
CA ALA A 115 10.84 -0.99 4.30
C ALA A 115 12.36 -0.92 4.44
N GLU A 116 13.07 -2.05 4.32
CA GLU A 116 14.53 -2.08 4.36
C GLU A 116 15.17 -1.27 3.23
N ALA A 117 14.62 -1.38 2.01
CA ALA A 117 15.12 -0.67 0.85
C ALA A 117 14.99 0.86 0.97
N LEU A 118 13.97 1.35 1.66
CA LEU A 118 13.73 2.79 1.87
C LEU A 118 14.54 3.39 3.02
N LYS A 119 14.91 2.61 4.05
CA LYS A 119 15.64 3.10 5.25
C LYS A 119 16.94 3.85 4.96
N PRO A 120 17.82 3.40 4.05
CA PRO A 120 19.07 4.13 3.74
C PRO A 120 18.85 5.55 3.24
N MET A 121 17.64 5.84 2.71
CA MET A 121 17.25 7.18 2.27
C MET A 121 16.64 8.04 3.39
N GLY A 122 16.61 7.54 4.63
CA GLY A 122 16.12 8.24 5.80
C GLY A 122 14.62 8.14 6.06
N TYR A 123 13.94 7.22 5.39
CA TYR A 123 12.53 6.96 5.65
C TYR A 123 12.30 6.41 7.05
N GLN A 124 11.30 6.96 7.74
CA GLN A 124 10.71 6.36 8.93
C GLN A 124 9.69 5.32 8.46
N THR A 125 9.72 4.11 9.03
CA THR A 125 8.93 3.00 8.51
C THR A 125 8.01 2.43 9.58
N ALA A 126 6.72 2.23 9.25
CA ALA A 126 5.75 1.65 10.18
C ALA A 126 4.85 0.63 9.50
N LEU A 127 4.48 -0.41 10.27
CA LEU A 127 3.42 -1.36 9.93
C LEU A 127 2.37 -1.36 11.04
N PHE A 128 1.13 -1.03 10.65
CA PHE A 128 -0.01 -1.09 11.58
C PHE A 128 -1.10 -1.98 11.00
N GLY A 129 -1.25 -3.17 11.56
CA GLY A 129 -2.19 -4.18 11.10
C GLY A 129 -1.65 -5.61 11.08
N LYS A 130 -2.10 -6.41 10.10
CA LYS A 130 -1.76 -7.82 9.94
C LYS A 130 -0.47 -8.01 9.13
N TRP A 131 0.54 -8.63 9.76
CA TRP A 131 1.80 -8.98 9.09
C TRP A 131 1.67 -10.16 8.14
N HIS A 132 1.39 -11.33 8.65
CA HIS A 132 1.19 -12.61 7.96
C HIS A 132 2.37 -13.11 7.10
N LEU A 133 3.59 -12.67 7.42
CA LEU A 133 4.84 -13.12 6.80
C LEU A 133 5.80 -13.73 7.81
N GLY A 134 5.23 -14.43 8.79
CA GLY A 134 5.89 -15.09 9.92
C GLY A 134 5.09 -14.88 11.19
N SER A 135 4.93 -15.94 12.00
CA SER A 135 4.10 -15.92 13.21
C SER A 135 4.92 -15.95 14.50
N ARG A 136 6.21 -15.59 14.42
CA ARG A 136 7.12 -15.50 15.57
C ARG A 136 7.79 -14.13 15.59
N LEU A 137 8.23 -13.68 16.76
CA LEU A 137 8.92 -12.38 16.91
C LEU A 137 10.21 -12.29 16.10
N GLU A 138 10.92 -13.40 15.93
CA GLU A 138 12.12 -13.49 15.09
C GLU A 138 11.85 -13.25 13.60
N TRP A 139 10.58 -13.31 13.16
CA TRP A 139 10.11 -13.05 11.81
C TRP A 139 9.08 -11.90 11.76
N SER A 140 9.13 -11.03 12.76
CA SER A 140 8.21 -9.90 12.88
C SER A 140 8.55 -8.76 11.88
N PRO A 141 7.67 -7.80 11.67
CA PRO A 141 7.97 -6.63 10.86
C PRO A 141 9.24 -5.89 11.27
N LEU A 142 9.59 -5.91 12.56
CA LEU A 142 10.77 -5.23 13.09
C LEU A 142 12.09 -5.80 12.55
N THR A 143 12.11 -7.10 12.23
CA THR A 143 13.28 -7.76 11.61
C THR A 143 13.32 -7.60 10.09
N GLN A 144 12.26 -7.02 9.50
CA GLN A 144 12.10 -6.79 8.07
C GLN A 144 12.02 -5.29 7.73
N GLY A 145 12.73 -4.47 8.51
CA GLY A 145 12.97 -3.06 8.21
C GLY A 145 11.94 -2.05 8.75
N PHE A 146 10.88 -2.47 9.41
CA PHE A 146 9.95 -1.52 10.03
C PHE A 146 10.48 -1.04 11.38
N ASP A 147 10.40 0.28 11.63
CA ASP A 147 10.82 0.91 12.89
C ASP A 147 9.71 0.83 13.95
N GLU A 148 8.45 0.93 13.51
CA GLU A 148 7.28 0.82 14.38
C GLU A 148 6.35 -0.31 13.91
N PHE A 149 5.89 -1.10 14.89
CA PHE A 149 4.90 -2.15 14.67
C PHE A 149 3.79 -2.09 15.71
N PHE A 150 2.55 -2.06 15.23
CA PHE A 150 1.36 -2.26 16.04
C PHE A 150 0.37 -3.14 15.29
N GLY A 151 0.13 -4.36 15.75
CA GLY A 151 -0.72 -5.26 14.99
C GLY A 151 -0.62 -6.72 15.39
N VAL A 152 -0.95 -7.58 14.46
CA VAL A 152 -1.03 -9.04 14.64
C VAL A 152 -0.10 -9.75 13.67
N LEU A 153 0.52 -10.85 14.11
CA LEU A 153 1.51 -11.56 13.31
C LEU A 153 0.89 -12.49 12.26
N HIS A 154 -0.37 -12.90 12.42
CA HIS A 154 -1.05 -13.86 11.54
C HIS A 154 -2.55 -13.53 11.42
N SER A 155 -3.32 -14.41 10.79
CA SER A 155 -4.74 -14.21 10.52
C SER A 155 -5.60 -14.34 11.79
N ASN A 156 -6.70 -13.61 11.82
CA ASN A 156 -7.58 -13.46 12.99
C ASN A 156 -8.45 -14.69 13.29
N ASP A 157 -8.45 -15.71 12.44
CA ASP A 157 -9.06 -17.02 12.64
C ASP A 157 -8.11 -18.05 13.26
N MET A 158 -6.87 -17.64 13.57
CA MET A 158 -5.84 -18.52 14.14
C MET A 158 -5.67 -18.27 15.66
N THR A 159 -5.18 -19.28 16.37
CA THR A 159 -4.97 -19.23 17.83
C THR A 159 -3.54 -19.68 18.18
N PRO A 160 -2.83 -18.99 19.11
CA PRO A 160 -3.25 -17.77 19.83
C PRO A 160 -3.40 -16.56 18.89
N PHE A 161 -4.25 -15.59 19.25
CA PHE A 161 -4.39 -14.34 18.51
C PHE A 161 -4.06 -13.18 19.43
N GLU A 162 -2.88 -12.61 19.23
CA GLU A 162 -2.23 -11.65 20.11
C GLU A 162 -2.07 -10.32 19.38
N LEU A 163 -2.30 -9.22 20.09
CA LEU A 163 -1.99 -7.88 19.62
C LEU A 163 -0.65 -7.43 20.17
N TYR A 164 0.20 -6.99 19.29
CA TYR A 164 1.55 -6.53 19.60
C TYR A 164 1.66 -5.00 19.51
N ARG A 165 2.49 -4.43 20.38
CA ARG A 165 3.14 -3.14 20.20
C ARG A 165 4.63 -3.36 20.23
N GLN A 166 5.31 -3.14 19.11
CA GLN A 166 6.69 -3.56 18.91
C GLN A 166 6.81 -5.09 19.12
N ASP A 167 7.68 -5.54 19.98
CA ASP A 167 7.90 -6.94 20.35
C ASP A 167 7.10 -7.39 21.58
N LEU A 168 6.22 -6.55 22.11
CA LEU A 168 5.45 -6.84 23.32
C LEU A 168 4.01 -7.21 22.98
N VAL A 169 3.52 -8.33 23.50
CA VAL A 169 2.09 -8.66 23.55
C VAL A 169 1.41 -7.72 24.54
N ILE A 170 0.44 -6.94 24.05
CA ILE A 170 -0.29 -5.97 24.87
C ILE A 170 -1.73 -6.41 25.16
N GLU A 171 -2.23 -7.41 24.42
CA GLU A 171 -3.59 -7.92 24.59
C GLU A 171 -3.72 -9.34 24.06
N GLU A 172 -4.27 -10.26 24.88
CA GLU A 172 -4.65 -11.64 24.56
C GLU A 172 -5.74 -12.10 25.54
N PRO A 173 -6.93 -12.55 25.08
CA PRO A 173 -7.42 -12.50 23.71
C PRO A 173 -7.73 -11.08 23.28
N VAL A 174 -7.57 -10.79 21.97
CA VAL A 174 -7.79 -9.47 21.39
C VAL A 174 -9.28 -9.18 21.23
N ASP A 175 -9.73 -7.98 21.64
CA ASP A 175 -11.01 -7.43 21.20
C ASP A 175 -10.94 -6.99 19.75
N GLN A 176 -11.25 -7.91 18.86
CA GLN A 176 -11.14 -7.71 17.41
C GLN A 176 -12.05 -6.59 16.89
N SER A 177 -13.14 -6.26 17.60
CA SER A 177 -14.07 -5.22 17.18
C SER A 177 -13.45 -3.82 17.14
N THR A 178 -12.30 -3.63 17.82
CA THR A 178 -11.60 -2.35 17.93
C THR A 178 -10.41 -2.20 16.98
N LEU A 179 -10.03 -3.27 16.25
CA LEU A 179 -8.74 -3.31 15.54
C LEU A 179 -8.62 -2.23 14.46
N THR A 180 -9.63 -2.06 13.60
CA THR A 180 -9.57 -1.06 12.51
C THR A 180 -9.38 0.36 13.05
N GLU A 181 -10.10 0.71 14.11
CA GLU A 181 -9.97 2.03 14.75
C GLU A 181 -8.60 2.23 15.41
N ARG A 182 -8.09 1.19 16.08
CA ARG A 182 -6.75 1.22 16.72
C ARG A 182 -5.63 1.36 15.71
N TYR A 183 -5.67 0.61 14.60
CA TYR A 183 -4.70 0.75 13.51
C TYR A 183 -4.75 2.16 12.91
N THR A 184 -5.96 2.70 12.73
CA THR A 184 -6.15 4.08 12.24
C THR A 184 -5.51 5.08 13.19
N GLN A 185 -5.78 4.99 14.50
CA GLN A 185 -5.20 5.89 15.51
C GLN A 185 -3.66 5.86 15.51
N GLU A 186 -3.05 4.67 15.40
CA GLU A 186 -1.59 4.56 15.30
C GLU A 186 -1.05 5.16 13.99
N ALA A 187 -1.77 4.98 12.87
CA ALA A 187 -1.40 5.60 11.60
C ALA A 187 -1.43 7.13 11.68
N LEU A 188 -2.49 7.72 12.25
CA LEU A 188 -2.59 9.17 12.42
C LEU A 188 -1.47 9.70 13.31
N ARG A 189 -1.21 9.04 14.47
CA ARG A 189 -0.11 9.40 15.37
C ARG A 189 1.24 9.35 14.67
N PHE A 190 1.50 8.31 13.88
CA PHE A 190 2.74 8.15 13.13
C PHE A 190 2.94 9.27 12.11
N ILE A 191 1.92 9.59 11.31
CA ILE A 191 1.95 10.68 10.33
C ILE A 191 2.24 12.02 11.02
N GLU A 192 1.55 12.31 12.13
CA GLU A 192 1.74 13.54 12.92
C GLU A 192 3.16 13.64 13.49
N THR A 193 3.70 12.52 13.98
CA THR A 193 5.03 12.48 14.60
C THR A 193 6.16 12.65 13.59
N HIS A 194 5.95 12.16 12.36
CA HIS A 194 6.99 12.12 11.33
C HIS A 194 6.74 13.06 10.14
N GLN A 195 5.86 14.07 10.31
CA GLN A 195 5.48 15.00 9.25
C GLN A 195 6.64 15.77 8.61
N ASP A 196 7.76 15.91 9.32
CA ASP A 196 8.96 16.63 8.86
C ASP A 196 10.03 15.71 8.24
N LYS A 197 9.72 14.42 8.02
CA LYS A 197 10.64 13.43 7.47
C LYS A 197 9.92 12.56 6.44
N PRO A 198 10.63 12.02 5.45
CA PRO A 198 10.02 11.05 4.57
C PRO A 198 9.61 9.79 5.37
N PHE A 199 8.44 9.25 5.10
CA PHE A 199 7.95 8.06 5.77
C PHE A 199 7.32 7.06 4.81
N PHE A 200 7.35 5.79 5.21
CA PHE A 200 6.62 4.69 4.61
C PHE A 200 5.71 4.06 5.65
N LEU A 201 4.43 4.17 5.45
CA LEU A 201 3.39 3.53 6.27
C LEU A 201 2.74 2.40 5.47
N TYR A 202 2.90 1.18 5.95
CA TYR A 202 2.14 0.03 5.49
C TYR A 202 1.03 -0.27 6.49
N MET A 203 -0.22 -0.15 6.06
CA MET A 203 -1.41 -0.36 6.88
C MET A 203 -2.25 -1.52 6.33
N PRO A 204 -1.83 -2.77 6.59
CA PRO A 204 -2.56 -3.96 6.19
C PRO A 204 -3.63 -4.28 7.23
N HIS A 205 -4.89 -3.93 6.93
CA HIS A 205 -6.02 -4.28 7.79
C HIS A 205 -6.14 -5.77 8.01
N THR A 206 -6.72 -6.16 9.16
CA THR A 206 -7.08 -7.56 9.47
C THR A 206 -8.36 -7.96 8.74
N PHE A 207 -9.18 -7.00 8.36
CA PHE A 207 -10.51 -7.15 7.77
C PHE A 207 -10.54 -6.75 6.27
N PRO A 208 -11.57 -7.22 5.53
CA PRO A 208 -12.76 -7.99 5.92
C PRO A 208 -12.59 -9.52 5.97
N HIS A 209 -11.40 -10.04 6.26
CA HIS A 209 -11.18 -11.47 6.52
C HIS A 209 -12.08 -11.97 7.67
N VAL A 210 -12.66 -13.16 7.52
CA VAL A 210 -13.48 -13.79 8.56
C VAL A 210 -12.65 -14.37 9.71
N PRO A 211 -13.17 -14.39 10.95
CA PRO A 211 -14.48 -13.88 11.41
C PRO A 211 -14.55 -12.36 11.44
N LEU A 212 -15.74 -11.83 11.15
CA LEU A 212 -15.97 -10.39 11.03
C LEU A 212 -16.29 -9.75 12.38
N TYR A 213 -15.67 -8.62 12.65
CA TYR A 213 -15.92 -7.82 13.84
C TYR A 213 -15.93 -6.32 13.49
N VAL A 214 -16.78 -5.57 14.17
CA VAL A 214 -16.88 -4.12 14.06
C VAL A 214 -17.31 -3.55 15.41
N SER A 215 -16.88 -2.35 15.74
CA SER A 215 -17.31 -1.70 16.98
C SER A 215 -18.78 -1.27 16.91
N ASN A 216 -19.37 -1.02 18.08
CA ASN A 216 -20.78 -0.61 18.19
C ASN A 216 -21.07 0.67 17.40
N GLN A 217 -20.10 1.55 17.19
CA GLN A 217 -20.32 2.79 16.46
C GLN A 217 -20.54 2.59 14.96
N PHE A 218 -20.05 1.50 14.39
CA PHE A 218 -20.19 1.17 12.95
C PHE A 218 -21.19 0.04 12.71
N SER A 219 -21.61 -0.67 13.74
CA SER A 219 -22.49 -1.84 13.62
C SER A 219 -23.91 -1.47 13.16
N GLY A 220 -24.44 -2.23 12.19
CA GLY A 220 -25.80 -2.11 11.69
C GLY A 220 -26.06 -0.88 10.82
N GLN A 221 -25.02 -0.29 10.23
CA GLN A 221 -25.15 0.89 9.37
C GLN A 221 -25.26 0.53 7.88
N SER A 222 -24.59 -0.53 7.45
CA SER A 222 -24.55 -0.96 6.06
C SER A 222 -25.77 -1.77 5.63
N GLU A 223 -26.26 -1.52 4.42
CA GLU A 223 -27.30 -2.35 3.79
C GLU A 223 -26.80 -3.77 3.45
N ALA A 224 -25.47 -3.99 3.42
CA ALA A 224 -24.84 -5.29 3.21
C ALA A 224 -24.58 -6.06 4.52
N GLY A 225 -25.17 -5.63 5.65
CA GLY A 225 -25.00 -6.26 6.96
C GLY A 225 -23.58 -6.14 7.51
N LEU A 226 -23.18 -7.09 8.36
CA LEU A 226 -21.89 -7.03 9.07
C LEU A 226 -20.67 -6.91 8.14
N TYR A 227 -20.68 -7.59 6.99
CA TYR A 227 -19.61 -7.48 6.01
C TYR A 227 -19.49 -6.04 5.49
N GLY A 228 -20.62 -5.44 5.13
CA GLY A 228 -20.66 -4.04 4.71
C GLY A 228 -20.22 -3.07 5.81
N ASP A 229 -20.68 -3.27 7.06
CA ASP A 229 -20.23 -2.46 8.20
C ASP A 229 -18.70 -2.46 8.33
N VAL A 230 -18.07 -3.62 8.15
CA VAL A 230 -16.61 -3.78 8.23
C VAL A 230 -15.91 -3.05 7.08
N VAL A 231 -16.40 -3.18 5.83
CA VAL A 231 -15.81 -2.49 4.67
C VAL A 231 -16.00 -0.97 4.79
N GLU A 232 -17.16 -0.50 5.24
CA GLU A 232 -17.43 0.92 5.46
C GLU A 232 -16.57 1.49 6.61
N THR A 233 -16.19 0.66 7.59
CA THR A 233 -15.23 1.05 8.63
C THR A 233 -13.81 1.22 8.05
N ILE A 234 -13.40 0.40 7.10
CA ILE A 234 -12.14 0.58 6.37
C ILE A 234 -12.19 1.87 5.54
N ASP A 235 -13.30 2.15 4.86
CA ASP A 235 -13.48 3.41 4.13
C ASP A 235 -13.37 4.64 5.07
N TRP A 236 -13.97 4.57 6.26
CA TRP A 236 -13.81 5.59 7.29
C TRP A 236 -12.34 5.78 7.67
N SER A 237 -11.60 4.69 7.87
CA SER A 237 -10.16 4.72 8.18
C SER A 237 -9.35 5.43 7.10
N VAL A 238 -9.60 5.11 5.82
CA VAL A 238 -8.98 5.82 4.68
C VAL A 238 -9.30 7.32 4.75
N GLY A 239 -10.56 7.66 5.03
CA GLY A 239 -10.99 9.05 5.17
C GLY A 239 -10.26 9.81 6.28
N GLU A 240 -9.99 9.19 7.44
CA GLU A 240 -9.21 9.79 8.53
C GLU A 240 -7.77 10.07 8.12
N ILE A 241 -7.13 9.12 7.43
CA ILE A 241 -5.76 9.28 6.91
C ILE A 241 -5.70 10.45 5.92
N LEU A 242 -6.59 10.47 4.92
CA LEU A 242 -6.61 11.55 3.91
C LEU A 242 -6.85 12.93 4.54
N ARG A 243 -7.80 13.04 5.49
CA ARG A 243 -8.04 14.30 6.23
C ARG A 243 -6.83 14.74 7.05
N THR A 244 -6.09 13.80 7.63
CA THR A 244 -4.87 14.11 8.37
C THR A 244 -3.77 14.64 7.46
N LEU A 245 -3.58 14.04 6.30
CA LEU A 245 -2.64 14.55 5.29
C LEU A 245 -3.02 15.96 4.81
N GLU A 246 -4.30 16.21 4.57
CA GLU A 246 -4.82 17.55 4.22
C GLU A 246 -4.52 18.58 5.34
N ARG A 247 -4.85 18.24 6.59
CA ARG A 247 -4.63 19.11 7.76
C ARG A 247 -3.16 19.46 7.98
N LEU A 248 -2.26 18.54 7.67
CA LEU A 248 -0.81 18.71 7.82
C LEU A 248 -0.12 19.27 6.56
N ASN A 249 -0.87 19.56 5.48
CA ASN A 249 -0.35 19.99 4.18
C ASN A 249 0.65 18.99 3.56
N LEU A 250 0.41 17.69 3.73
CA LEU A 250 1.26 16.61 3.21
C LEU A 250 0.73 16.00 1.91
N THR A 251 -0.44 16.39 1.41
CA THR A 251 -1.09 15.78 0.25
C THR A 251 -0.28 15.88 -1.04
N GLU A 252 0.45 16.99 -1.24
CA GLU A 252 1.30 17.19 -2.43
C GLU A 252 2.61 16.40 -2.37
N ASN A 253 2.98 15.91 -1.18
CA ASN A 253 4.21 15.12 -0.98
C ASN A 253 3.93 13.67 -0.53
N THR A 254 2.70 13.15 -0.70
CA THR A 254 2.34 11.81 -0.26
C THR A 254 1.60 11.04 -1.34
N LEU A 255 2.15 9.89 -1.74
CA LEU A 255 1.45 8.89 -2.54
C LEU A 255 0.71 7.94 -1.61
N VAL A 256 -0.61 7.90 -1.73
CA VAL A 256 -1.49 6.96 -1.01
C VAL A 256 -2.00 5.92 -1.99
N VAL A 257 -1.82 4.64 -1.67
CA VAL A 257 -2.32 3.50 -2.42
C VAL A 257 -3.28 2.70 -1.55
N PHE A 258 -4.43 2.33 -2.12
CA PHE A 258 -5.38 1.38 -1.53
C PHE A 258 -5.53 0.15 -2.43
N THR A 259 -5.49 -1.06 -1.83
CA THR A 259 -5.67 -2.33 -2.54
C THR A 259 -6.15 -3.45 -1.61
N SER A 260 -6.26 -4.67 -2.12
CA SER A 260 -6.49 -5.91 -1.35
C SER A 260 -5.35 -6.90 -1.60
N ASP A 261 -5.14 -7.83 -0.66
CA ASP A 261 -4.10 -8.86 -0.80
C ASP A 261 -4.50 -9.99 -1.75
N ASN A 262 -5.77 -10.34 -1.83
CA ASN A 262 -6.35 -11.30 -2.79
C ASN A 262 -7.85 -11.04 -2.96
N GLY A 263 -8.50 -11.79 -3.84
CA GLY A 263 -9.95 -11.71 -4.03
C GLY A 263 -10.74 -12.14 -2.78
N PRO A 264 -12.06 -11.94 -2.76
CA PRO A 264 -12.88 -12.07 -1.57
C PRO A 264 -13.07 -13.52 -1.13
N TRP A 265 -13.37 -13.69 0.15
CA TRP A 265 -14.02 -14.91 0.64
C TRP A 265 -15.51 -14.90 0.27
N PHE A 266 -16.31 -15.81 0.82
CA PHE A 266 -17.71 -15.98 0.41
C PHE A 266 -18.63 -14.80 0.79
N GLU A 267 -18.25 -14.00 1.78
CA GLU A 267 -18.98 -12.81 2.24
C GLU A 267 -18.87 -11.64 1.26
N GLY A 268 -17.74 -11.53 0.56
CA GLY A 268 -17.48 -10.45 -0.38
C GLY A 268 -17.87 -10.79 -1.83
N SER A 269 -17.77 -9.81 -2.71
CA SER A 269 -18.15 -9.89 -4.12
C SER A 269 -16.94 -9.77 -5.06
N PRO A 270 -16.67 -10.77 -5.90
CA PRO A 270 -15.66 -10.65 -6.95
C PRO A 270 -16.12 -9.73 -8.12
N GLY A 271 -17.29 -9.09 -8.00
CA GLY A 271 -17.89 -8.35 -9.11
C GLY A 271 -18.28 -9.28 -10.27
N PRO A 272 -17.97 -8.91 -11.53
CA PRO A 272 -18.33 -9.73 -12.69
C PRO A 272 -17.40 -10.93 -12.90
N TYR A 273 -16.41 -11.12 -12.02
CA TYR A 273 -15.34 -12.08 -12.24
C TYR A 273 -15.65 -13.45 -11.63
N ARG A 274 -15.12 -14.48 -12.29
CA ARG A 274 -15.30 -15.86 -11.86
C ARG A 274 -14.43 -16.15 -10.63
N ASP A 275 -15.06 -16.89 -9.68
CA ASP A 275 -14.41 -17.50 -8.52
C ASP A 275 -13.97 -16.48 -7.45
N ARG A 276 -13.12 -16.88 -6.48
CA ARG A 276 -12.82 -16.17 -5.24
C ARG A 276 -11.42 -16.53 -4.73
N LYS A 277 -11.06 -16.08 -3.54
CA LYS A 277 -9.83 -16.45 -2.79
C LYS A 277 -9.48 -17.93 -2.96
N GLY A 278 -8.20 -18.22 -3.15
CA GLY A 278 -7.69 -19.57 -3.38
C GLY A 278 -7.77 -20.03 -4.83
N SER A 279 -8.42 -19.27 -5.70
CA SER A 279 -8.54 -19.55 -7.13
C SER A 279 -7.64 -18.65 -7.96
N SER A 280 -7.12 -19.17 -9.08
CA SER A 280 -6.34 -18.39 -10.06
C SER A 280 -7.20 -17.81 -11.20
N TRP A 281 -8.53 -17.86 -11.07
CA TRP A 281 -9.42 -17.09 -11.91
C TRP A 281 -9.44 -15.62 -11.48
N GLU A 282 -9.94 -14.75 -12.36
CA GLU A 282 -9.98 -13.31 -12.16
C GLU A 282 -10.52 -12.92 -10.76
N GLY A 283 -11.61 -13.56 -10.29
CA GLY A 283 -12.18 -13.26 -8.98
C GLY A 283 -11.31 -13.61 -7.77
N GLY A 284 -10.27 -14.44 -7.95
CA GLY A 284 -9.33 -14.78 -6.88
C GLY A 284 -8.09 -13.88 -6.82
N GLN A 285 -7.71 -13.24 -7.94
CA GLN A 285 -6.47 -12.46 -8.02
C GLN A 285 -6.65 -11.02 -8.51
N ARG A 286 -7.76 -10.67 -9.19
CA ARG A 286 -8.06 -9.30 -9.58
C ARG A 286 -8.68 -8.57 -8.42
N VAL A 287 -8.02 -7.50 -7.98
CA VAL A 287 -8.34 -6.77 -6.75
C VAL A 287 -8.53 -5.27 -7.03
N PRO A 288 -9.26 -4.53 -6.17
CA PRO A 288 -9.34 -3.08 -6.31
C PRO A 288 -7.95 -2.45 -6.16
N PHE A 289 -7.71 -1.38 -6.92
CA PHE A 289 -6.53 -0.54 -6.79
C PHE A 289 -6.88 0.91 -7.03
N ILE A 290 -6.57 1.76 -6.05
CA ILE A 290 -6.76 3.20 -6.12
C ILE A 290 -5.45 3.86 -5.67
N ALA A 291 -5.00 4.87 -6.40
CA ALA A 291 -3.83 5.67 -6.03
C ALA A 291 -4.15 7.15 -6.09
N GLN A 292 -3.71 7.91 -5.10
CA GLN A 292 -3.86 9.36 -5.05
C GLN A 292 -2.54 10.02 -4.68
N TRP A 293 -2.15 11.03 -5.47
CA TRP A 293 -1.04 11.93 -5.16
C TRP A 293 -1.33 13.29 -5.77
N GLN A 294 -1.72 14.22 -4.95
CA GLN A 294 -2.11 15.56 -5.40
C GLN A 294 -0.98 16.25 -6.16
N GLY A 295 -1.30 16.76 -7.36
CA GLY A 295 -0.33 17.46 -8.22
C GLY A 295 0.60 16.56 -9.02
N GLN A 296 0.66 15.24 -8.70
CA GLN A 296 1.50 14.27 -9.41
C GLN A 296 0.66 13.29 -10.26
N ILE A 297 -0.45 12.81 -9.75
CA ILE A 297 -1.41 11.96 -10.46
C ILE A 297 -2.58 12.83 -10.88
N PRO A 298 -2.96 12.89 -12.19
CA PRO A 298 -4.14 13.63 -12.63
C PRO A 298 -5.43 13.07 -12.00
N HIS A 299 -6.40 13.93 -11.80
CA HIS A 299 -7.71 13.53 -11.29
C HIS A 299 -8.47 12.67 -12.30
N GLY A 300 -9.15 11.63 -11.82
CA GLY A 300 -10.07 10.83 -12.61
C GLY A 300 -9.41 9.94 -13.65
N VAL A 301 -8.14 9.57 -13.45
CA VAL A 301 -7.49 8.55 -14.30
C VAL A 301 -8.19 7.21 -14.07
N VAL A 302 -8.65 6.60 -15.16
CA VAL A 302 -9.15 5.22 -15.18
C VAL A 302 -8.37 4.45 -16.23
N SER A 303 -7.72 3.37 -15.84
CA SER A 303 -6.86 2.58 -16.73
C SER A 303 -7.23 1.10 -16.70
N ASP A 304 -7.26 0.49 -17.87
CA ASP A 304 -7.42 -0.95 -18.07
C ASP A 304 -6.07 -1.68 -18.22
N GLU A 305 -4.97 -0.93 -18.18
CA GLU A 305 -3.62 -1.45 -18.30
C GLU A 305 -3.30 -2.42 -17.15
N PRO A 306 -2.80 -3.63 -17.46
CA PRO A 306 -2.52 -4.64 -16.44
C PRO A 306 -1.34 -4.22 -15.56
N ALA A 307 -1.54 -4.32 -14.25
CA ALA A 307 -0.52 -4.09 -13.23
C ALA A 307 -0.71 -5.10 -12.08
N MET A 308 0.28 -5.23 -11.23
CA MET A 308 0.29 -6.23 -10.15
C MET A 308 0.87 -5.64 -8.86
N ASN A 309 0.53 -6.20 -7.72
CA ASN A 309 1.02 -5.71 -6.42
C ASN A 309 2.55 -5.75 -6.27
N ILE A 310 3.26 -6.60 -7.02
CA ILE A 310 4.74 -6.61 -7.08
C ILE A 310 5.33 -5.32 -7.68
N ASP A 311 4.54 -4.55 -8.40
CA ASP A 311 4.95 -3.30 -9.04
C ASP A 311 5.11 -2.14 -8.05
N ILE A 312 4.50 -2.26 -6.86
CA ILE A 312 4.59 -1.25 -5.81
C ILE A 312 6.04 -1.06 -5.36
N PHE A 313 6.79 -2.17 -5.21
CA PHE A 313 8.19 -2.14 -4.79
C PHE A 313 9.08 -1.29 -5.74
N PRO A 314 9.22 -1.62 -7.04
CA PRO A 314 10.06 -0.84 -7.95
C PRO A 314 9.51 0.58 -8.18
N THR A 315 8.20 0.78 -8.18
CA THR A 315 7.58 2.10 -8.32
C THR A 315 8.01 3.03 -7.16
N PHE A 316 7.91 2.55 -5.93
CA PHE A 316 8.28 3.37 -4.77
C PHE A 316 9.78 3.63 -4.70
N LEU A 317 10.62 2.64 -5.05
CA LEU A 317 12.07 2.85 -5.10
C LEU A 317 12.45 3.89 -6.15
N ASN A 318 11.87 3.81 -7.35
CA ASN A 318 12.11 4.80 -8.39
C ASN A 318 11.70 6.22 -7.96
N LEU A 319 10.52 6.36 -7.34
CA LEU A 319 10.04 7.64 -6.81
C LEU A 319 10.88 8.18 -5.65
N ALA A 320 11.49 7.30 -4.86
CA ALA A 320 12.43 7.66 -3.80
C ALA A 320 13.84 7.98 -4.33
N GLY A 321 14.10 7.81 -5.63
CA GLY A 321 15.43 7.98 -6.24
C GLY A 321 16.41 6.86 -5.89
N ILE A 322 15.91 5.64 -5.65
CA ILE A 322 16.70 4.46 -5.32
C ILE A 322 16.79 3.55 -6.55
N GLU A 323 18.01 3.23 -6.96
CA GLU A 323 18.24 2.24 -8.02
C GLU A 323 17.86 0.84 -7.53
N LEU A 324 17.21 0.06 -8.42
CA LEU A 324 16.90 -1.32 -8.12
C LEU A 324 18.18 -2.14 -7.92
N PRO A 325 18.21 -3.03 -6.90
CA PRO A 325 19.39 -3.85 -6.62
C PRO A 325 19.70 -4.79 -7.80
N SER A 326 20.86 -4.63 -8.43
CA SER A 326 21.26 -5.39 -9.64
C SER A 326 21.51 -6.87 -9.36
N GLU A 327 21.83 -7.23 -8.11
CA GLU A 327 22.11 -8.61 -7.67
C GLU A 327 20.83 -9.39 -7.30
N ARG A 328 19.65 -8.74 -7.33
CA ARG A 328 18.37 -9.36 -7.00
C ARG A 328 17.43 -9.35 -8.20
N VAL A 329 16.70 -10.43 -8.39
CA VAL A 329 15.62 -10.45 -9.38
C VAL A 329 14.42 -9.71 -8.81
N ILE A 330 13.99 -8.63 -9.46
CA ILE A 330 12.75 -7.94 -9.20
C ILE A 330 11.85 -8.20 -10.42
N ASP A 331 10.69 -8.80 -10.20
CA ASP A 331 9.74 -9.12 -11.27
C ASP A 331 8.78 -7.95 -11.56
N GLY A 332 8.49 -7.15 -10.53
CA GLY A 332 7.68 -5.94 -10.65
C GLY A 332 8.34 -4.88 -11.51
N LYS A 333 7.55 -3.95 -12.01
CA LYS A 333 7.98 -2.84 -12.85
C LYS A 333 7.40 -1.53 -12.35
N ASP A 334 8.03 -0.40 -12.69
CA ASP A 334 7.50 0.91 -12.37
C ASP A 334 6.21 1.20 -13.15
N ILE A 335 5.10 1.34 -12.41
CA ILE A 335 3.79 1.66 -12.97
C ILE A 335 3.37 3.12 -12.75
N PHE A 336 4.24 3.97 -12.24
CA PHE A 336 3.89 5.38 -12.03
C PHE A 336 3.45 6.09 -13.33
N PRO A 337 4.07 5.85 -14.49
CA PRO A 337 3.57 6.39 -15.78
C PRO A 337 2.15 5.91 -16.14
N VAL A 338 1.77 4.67 -15.75
CA VAL A 338 0.40 4.15 -15.94
C VAL A 338 -0.59 4.93 -15.07
N LEU A 339 -0.23 5.19 -13.80
CA LEU A 339 -1.06 5.97 -12.88
C LEU A 339 -1.28 7.42 -13.34
N LYS A 340 -0.38 7.94 -14.17
CA LYS A 340 -0.48 9.26 -14.77
C LYS A 340 -1.18 9.26 -16.13
N ASN A 341 -1.56 8.09 -16.65
CA ASN A 341 -2.05 7.90 -18.02
C ASN A 341 -1.06 8.42 -19.09
N GLU A 342 0.24 8.28 -18.83
CA GLU A 342 1.32 8.71 -19.73
C GLU A 342 1.92 7.57 -20.55
N ALA A 343 1.73 6.32 -20.12
CA ALA A 343 2.26 5.13 -20.80
C ALA A 343 1.34 3.93 -20.63
N PRO A 344 1.39 2.95 -21.53
CA PRO A 344 0.78 1.64 -21.33
C PRO A 344 1.51 0.87 -20.23
N SER A 345 0.94 -0.30 -19.87
CA SER A 345 1.60 -1.22 -18.93
C SER A 345 3.04 -1.54 -19.36
N PRO A 346 4.00 -1.53 -18.43
CA PRO A 346 5.36 -1.96 -18.72
C PRO A 346 5.50 -3.49 -18.85
N HIS A 347 4.42 -4.25 -18.57
CA HIS A 347 4.41 -5.70 -18.66
C HIS A 347 3.93 -6.19 -20.02
N ASP A 348 4.73 -7.04 -20.69
CA ASP A 348 4.26 -7.80 -21.85
C ASP A 348 3.23 -8.86 -21.44
N ALA A 349 3.38 -9.41 -20.23
CA ALA A 349 2.47 -10.38 -19.64
C ALA A 349 2.65 -10.45 -18.12
N LEU A 350 1.54 -10.63 -17.39
CA LEU A 350 1.50 -11.00 -15.98
C LEU A 350 1.19 -12.49 -15.85
N PHE A 351 1.89 -13.17 -14.95
CA PHE A 351 1.68 -14.59 -14.69
C PHE A 351 0.86 -14.79 -13.43
N LEU A 352 -0.25 -15.52 -13.56
CA LEU A 352 -1.11 -15.89 -12.45
C LEU A 352 -0.73 -17.31 -12.00
N PHE A 353 -0.35 -17.43 -10.74
CA PHE A 353 0.10 -18.70 -10.18
C PHE A 353 -1.00 -19.36 -9.35
N ASN A 354 -1.05 -20.69 -9.41
CA ASN A 354 -1.70 -21.52 -8.42
C ASN A 354 -0.61 -22.34 -7.71
N GLN A 355 -0.26 -21.91 -6.50
CA GLN A 355 0.93 -22.40 -5.80
C GLN A 355 2.19 -22.25 -6.69
N ASN A 356 2.88 -23.34 -7.02
CA ASN A 356 4.09 -23.34 -7.83
C ASN A 356 3.86 -23.55 -9.35
N ARG A 357 2.62 -23.40 -9.83
CA ARG A 357 2.26 -23.61 -11.24
C ARG A 357 1.67 -22.35 -11.85
N ILE A 358 2.08 -22.03 -13.07
CA ILE A 358 1.40 -21.00 -13.87
C ILE A 358 0.02 -21.54 -14.22
N ALA A 359 -1.01 -20.84 -13.80
CA ALA A 359 -2.42 -21.16 -14.03
C ALA A 359 -3.06 -20.26 -15.08
N GLY A 360 -2.50 -19.07 -15.31
CA GLY A 360 -2.99 -18.12 -16.28
C GLY A 360 -1.93 -17.10 -16.67
N VAL A 361 -2.19 -16.40 -17.76
CA VAL A 361 -1.39 -15.27 -18.23
C VAL A 361 -2.34 -14.14 -18.59
N ARG A 362 -2.00 -12.93 -18.20
CA ARG A 362 -2.70 -11.70 -18.56
C ARG A 362 -1.75 -10.81 -19.39
N SER A 363 -2.12 -10.54 -20.62
CA SER A 363 -1.43 -9.64 -21.55
C SER A 363 -2.34 -8.53 -22.02
#